data_21a59c49007986b60a412ea041946cdc
#
_entry.id   21a59c49007986b60a412ea041946cdc
#
_cell.length_a   1.000
_cell.length_b   1.000
_cell.length_c   1.000
_cell.angle_alpha   90.00
_cell.angle_beta   90.00
_cell.angle_gamma   90.00
#
_symmetry.space_group_name_H-M   'P 1'
#
loop_
_entity.id
_entity.type
_entity.pdbx_description
1 polymer ?
#
loop_
_entity_poly.entity_id
_entity_poly.type
_entity_poly.pdbx_seq_one_letter_code
_entity_poly.pdbx_strand_id
1 'polypeptide(L)'
;STLCSCDDMSKILYYIKLFQPTVIRVVPMIAKMFVNRIAILRKKNPERSIVEIKEEVLGKRLNRLVSGGGYLSETLSDALLNLGIVTGQGYGMSECSPKISVPDYTRRDKMASVGHLVTGCHVRIVDGEIQVKSPSVMMGYYNDEELTKEAITEDGWLCTGDLGYVDDEDFLYLNGRKKNLIILSNGENVSPEMIENYFDEDRLVQDIIV
;
A
#
# COMPACT_ATOMS: atom_id res chain seq x y z
N SER A 1 1.29 11.65 -20.50
CA SER A 1 0.71 10.42 -19.93
C SER A 1 -0.81 10.55 -19.88
N THR A 2 -1.53 9.47 -20.19
CA THR A 2 -2.99 9.42 -20.12
C THR A 2 -3.39 8.73 -18.82
N LEU A 3 -4.26 9.36 -18.03
CA LEU A 3 -4.85 8.76 -16.82
C LEU A 3 -6.23 8.22 -17.17
N CYS A 4 -6.49 6.94 -16.86
CA CYS A 4 -7.81 6.32 -16.98
C CYS A 4 -8.28 5.92 -15.57
N SER A 5 -9.50 6.30 -15.22
CA SER A 5 -10.15 5.90 -13.97
C SER A 5 -11.06 4.70 -14.24
N CYS A 6 -11.11 3.77 -13.28
CA CYS A 6 -12.06 2.65 -13.29
C CYS A 6 -13.08 2.88 -12.17
N ASP A 7 -14.31 3.13 -12.55
CA ASP A 7 -15.45 3.38 -11.67
C ASP A 7 -16.21 2.10 -11.29
N ASP A 8 -15.99 1.01 -12.04
CA ASP A 8 -16.60 -0.30 -11.83
C ASP A 8 -15.51 -1.38 -11.72
N MET A 9 -15.19 -1.75 -10.49
CA MET A 9 -14.13 -2.73 -10.21
C MET A 9 -14.41 -4.11 -10.81
N SER A 10 -15.67 -4.47 -11.07
CA SER A 10 -16.02 -5.72 -11.74
C SER A 10 -15.50 -5.77 -13.19
N LYS A 11 -15.27 -4.61 -13.78
CA LYS A 11 -14.78 -4.44 -15.16
C LYS A 11 -13.28 -4.16 -15.26
N ILE A 12 -12.55 -4.18 -14.15
CA ILE A 12 -11.13 -3.79 -14.15
C ILE A 12 -10.30 -4.57 -15.17
N LEU A 13 -10.48 -5.86 -15.30
CA LEU A 13 -9.76 -6.69 -16.29
C LEU A 13 -10.14 -6.33 -17.74
N TYR A 14 -11.38 -5.97 -17.99
CA TYR A 14 -11.83 -5.48 -19.29
C TYR A 14 -11.13 -4.15 -19.63
N TYR A 15 -11.10 -3.20 -18.70
CA TYR A 15 -10.45 -1.91 -18.93
C TYR A 15 -8.93 -2.04 -19.07
N ILE A 16 -8.29 -2.92 -18.32
CA ILE A 16 -6.85 -3.21 -18.48
C ILE A 16 -6.56 -3.72 -19.91
N LYS A 17 -7.40 -4.61 -20.43
CA LYS A 17 -7.26 -5.12 -21.82
C LYS A 17 -7.52 -4.03 -22.85
N LEU A 18 -8.50 -3.19 -22.63
CA LEU A 18 -8.88 -2.12 -23.56
C LEU A 18 -7.82 -1.02 -23.64
N PHE A 19 -7.37 -0.52 -22.49
CA PHE A 19 -6.47 0.64 -22.42
C PHE A 19 -4.98 0.26 -22.40
N GLN A 20 -4.64 -0.99 -22.12
CA GLN A 20 -3.26 -1.49 -22.05
C GLN A 20 -2.35 -0.57 -21.21
N PRO A 21 -2.68 -0.31 -19.92
CA PRO A 21 -1.88 0.56 -19.09
C PRO A 21 -0.47 0.01 -18.88
N THR A 22 0.51 0.88 -18.68
CA THR A 22 1.86 0.51 -18.26
C THR A 22 1.99 0.46 -16.74
N VAL A 23 1.18 1.26 -16.05
CA VAL A 23 1.12 1.38 -14.59
C VAL A 23 -0.33 1.30 -14.14
N ILE A 24 -0.58 0.59 -13.05
CA ILE A 24 -1.89 0.54 -12.40
C ILE A 24 -1.75 0.86 -10.92
N ARG A 25 -2.74 1.59 -10.37
CA ARG A 25 -2.87 1.81 -8.92
C ARG A 25 -4.03 1.01 -8.40
N VAL A 26 -3.79 0.18 -7.42
CA VAL A 26 -4.80 -0.72 -6.84
C VAL A 26 -4.56 -0.92 -5.35
N VAL A 27 -5.57 -1.42 -4.65
CA VAL A 27 -5.42 -1.94 -3.28
C VAL A 27 -4.87 -3.38 -3.33
N PRO A 28 -4.25 -3.88 -2.25
CA PRO A 28 -3.64 -5.22 -2.22
C PRO A 28 -4.59 -6.35 -2.64
N MET A 29 -5.85 -6.28 -2.26
CA MET A 29 -6.88 -7.27 -2.64
C MET A 29 -7.00 -7.44 -4.16
N ILE A 30 -6.94 -6.35 -4.93
CA ILE A 30 -6.99 -6.41 -6.40
C ILE A 30 -5.72 -7.00 -6.97
N ALA A 31 -4.56 -6.69 -6.38
CA ALA A 31 -3.30 -7.30 -6.77
C ALA A 31 -3.30 -8.83 -6.53
N LYS A 32 -3.81 -9.28 -5.37
CA LYS A 32 -4.02 -10.70 -5.02
C LYS A 32 -4.97 -11.38 -6.02
N MET A 33 -6.07 -10.70 -6.41
CA MET A 33 -7.00 -11.19 -7.44
C MET A 33 -6.29 -11.43 -8.79
N PHE A 34 -5.39 -10.56 -9.22
CA PHE A 34 -4.64 -10.73 -10.47
C PHE A 34 -3.76 -11.99 -10.42
N VAL A 35 -2.97 -12.14 -9.36
CA VAL A 35 -2.09 -13.30 -9.16
C VAL A 35 -2.91 -14.60 -9.13
N ASN A 36 -3.99 -14.63 -8.35
CA ASN A 36 -4.86 -15.79 -8.22
C ASN A 36 -5.51 -16.18 -9.58
N ARG A 37 -5.97 -15.18 -10.34
CA ARG A 37 -6.55 -15.41 -11.65
C ARG A 37 -5.56 -16.05 -12.61
N ILE A 38 -4.32 -15.56 -12.63
CA ILE A 38 -3.25 -16.10 -13.45
C ILE A 38 -2.88 -17.52 -13.01
N ALA A 39 -2.76 -17.76 -11.70
CA ALA A 39 -2.47 -19.09 -11.15
C ALA A 39 -3.54 -20.13 -11.52
N ILE A 40 -4.83 -19.77 -11.43
CA ILE A 40 -5.96 -20.64 -11.82
C ILE A 40 -5.88 -20.98 -13.32
N LEU A 41 -5.63 -19.99 -14.16
CA LEU A 41 -5.51 -20.21 -15.61
C LEU A 41 -4.29 -21.06 -15.96
N ARG A 42 -3.16 -20.86 -15.28
CA ARG A 42 -1.95 -21.68 -15.44
C ARG A 42 -2.20 -23.15 -15.07
N LYS A 43 -2.92 -23.37 -13.96
CA LYS A 43 -3.29 -24.74 -13.54
C LYS A 43 -4.20 -25.45 -14.57
N LYS A 44 -5.10 -24.69 -15.21
CA LYS A 44 -6.02 -25.22 -16.23
C LYS A 44 -5.36 -25.46 -17.59
N ASN A 45 -4.28 -24.74 -17.89
CA ASN A 45 -3.60 -24.78 -19.19
C ASN A 45 -2.08 -24.92 -18.96
N PRO A 46 -1.60 -26.10 -18.50
CA PRO A 46 -0.21 -26.30 -18.12
C PRO A 46 0.78 -26.20 -19.30
N GLU A 47 0.30 -26.33 -20.53
CA GLU A 47 1.08 -26.22 -21.78
C GLU A 47 1.40 -24.73 -22.12
N ARG A 48 0.63 -23.77 -21.63
CA ARG A 48 0.82 -22.35 -21.94
C ARG A 48 1.88 -21.75 -21.05
N SER A 49 2.66 -20.81 -21.57
CA SER A 49 3.62 -20.06 -20.76
C SER A 49 2.94 -19.11 -19.78
N ILE A 50 3.60 -18.80 -18.66
CA ILE A 50 3.09 -17.83 -17.69
C ILE A 50 2.97 -16.43 -18.30
N VAL A 51 3.84 -16.09 -19.25
CA VAL A 51 3.84 -14.81 -19.95
C VAL A 51 2.58 -14.66 -20.81
N GLU A 52 2.23 -15.70 -21.59
CA GLU A 52 1.01 -15.70 -22.42
C GLU A 52 -0.25 -15.54 -21.56
N ILE A 53 -0.31 -16.24 -20.42
CA ILE A 53 -1.46 -16.13 -19.50
C ILE A 53 -1.51 -14.75 -18.86
N LYS A 54 -0.37 -14.21 -18.42
CA LYS A 54 -0.29 -12.83 -17.88
C LYS A 54 -0.75 -11.81 -18.92
N GLU A 55 -0.30 -11.92 -20.16
CA GLU A 55 -0.71 -11.02 -21.25
C GLU A 55 -2.20 -11.13 -21.57
N GLU A 56 -2.77 -12.33 -21.49
CA GLU A 56 -4.20 -12.52 -21.63
C GLU A 56 -5.01 -11.82 -20.53
N VAL A 57 -4.55 -11.89 -19.28
CA VAL A 57 -5.27 -11.34 -18.12
C VAL A 57 -5.04 -9.84 -17.96
N LEU A 58 -3.78 -9.40 -18.02
CA LEU A 58 -3.34 -8.05 -17.65
C LEU A 58 -2.81 -7.21 -18.83
N GLY A 59 -2.86 -7.77 -20.04
CA GLY A 59 -2.31 -7.11 -21.22
C GLY A 59 -0.79 -7.15 -21.28
N LYS A 60 -0.26 -6.69 -22.41
CA LYS A 60 1.18 -6.81 -22.74
C LYS A 60 2.03 -5.72 -22.06
N ARG A 61 1.43 -4.58 -21.77
CA ARG A 61 2.17 -3.36 -21.38
C ARG A 61 2.31 -3.16 -19.88
N LEU A 62 1.50 -3.84 -19.06
CA LEU A 62 1.53 -3.67 -17.62
C LEU A 62 2.84 -4.21 -17.05
N ASN A 63 3.64 -3.31 -16.47
CA ASN A 63 4.94 -3.60 -15.88
C ASN A 63 5.16 -2.98 -14.50
N ARG A 64 4.22 -2.14 -14.03
CA ARG A 64 4.28 -1.54 -12.67
C ARG A 64 2.92 -1.57 -12.01
N LEU A 65 2.95 -1.79 -10.69
CA LEU A 65 1.79 -1.72 -9.83
C LEU A 65 2.13 -0.87 -8.60
N VAL A 66 1.31 0.13 -8.36
CA VAL A 66 1.37 0.95 -7.13
C VAL A 66 0.28 0.46 -6.20
N SER A 67 0.65 -0.04 -5.03
CA SER A 67 -0.30 -0.36 -3.97
C SER A 67 -0.46 0.82 -3.02
N GLY A 68 -1.68 1.03 -2.56
CA GLY A 68 -2.01 2.02 -1.53
C GLY A 68 -3.27 1.63 -0.78
N GLY A 69 -3.46 2.21 0.40
CA GLY A 69 -4.62 1.93 1.23
C GLY A 69 -4.59 0.58 1.96
N GLY A 70 -3.44 -0.08 2.04
CA GLY A 70 -3.22 -1.33 2.76
C GLY A 70 -1.81 -1.86 2.52
N TYR A 71 -1.36 -2.76 3.38
CA TYR A 71 -0.07 -3.41 3.27
C TYR A 71 -0.04 -4.41 2.10
N LEU A 72 1.00 -4.35 1.29
CA LEU A 72 1.28 -5.31 0.23
C LEU A 72 2.37 -6.26 0.72
N SER A 73 2.03 -7.54 0.96
CA SER A 73 2.98 -8.52 1.47
C SER A 73 4.15 -8.75 0.50
N GLU A 74 5.30 -9.13 1.04
CA GLU A 74 6.48 -9.46 0.23
C GLU A 74 6.19 -10.62 -0.72
N THR A 75 5.50 -11.65 -0.25
CA THR A 75 5.08 -12.80 -1.07
C THR A 75 4.24 -12.38 -2.27
N LEU A 76 3.28 -11.47 -2.08
CA LEU A 76 2.46 -10.96 -3.19
C LEU A 76 3.29 -10.10 -4.15
N SER A 77 4.21 -9.30 -3.62
CA SER A 77 5.16 -8.51 -4.41
C SER A 77 6.06 -9.40 -5.26
N ASP A 78 6.61 -10.48 -4.69
CA ASP A 78 7.43 -11.45 -5.40
C ASP A 78 6.64 -12.21 -6.47
N ALA A 79 5.41 -12.59 -6.16
CA ALA A 79 4.52 -13.22 -7.15
C ALA A 79 4.27 -12.30 -8.35
N LEU A 80 4.04 -11.01 -8.13
CA LEU A 80 3.88 -10.02 -9.20
C LEU A 80 5.18 -9.78 -9.96
N LEU A 81 6.31 -9.73 -9.26
CA LEU A 81 7.62 -9.60 -9.88
C LEU A 81 7.95 -10.77 -10.81
N ASN A 82 7.61 -12.01 -10.42
CA ASN A 82 7.73 -13.21 -11.25
C ASN A 82 6.84 -13.14 -12.52
N LEU A 83 5.80 -12.28 -12.50
CA LEU A 83 4.99 -11.95 -13.68
C LEU A 83 5.54 -10.77 -14.49
N GLY A 84 6.72 -10.24 -14.13
CA GLY A 84 7.33 -9.07 -14.76
C GLY A 84 6.67 -7.73 -14.37
N ILE A 85 5.99 -7.68 -13.21
CA ILE A 85 5.33 -6.48 -12.69
C ILE A 85 6.07 -6.02 -11.44
N VAL A 86 6.76 -4.89 -11.53
CA VAL A 86 7.42 -4.27 -10.37
C VAL A 86 6.39 -3.59 -9.51
N THR A 87 6.40 -3.88 -8.22
CA THR A 87 5.47 -3.30 -7.26
C THR A 87 6.12 -2.20 -6.43
N GLY A 88 5.31 -1.34 -5.86
CA GLY A 88 5.74 -0.37 -4.86
C GLY A 88 4.56 0.12 -4.05
N GLN A 89 4.81 0.43 -2.79
CA GLN A 89 3.82 0.95 -1.86
C GLN A 89 4.03 2.45 -1.69
N GLY A 90 2.95 3.22 -1.73
CA GLY A 90 2.93 4.63 -1.37
C GLY A 90 2.06 4.85 -0.15
N TYR A 91 2.39 5.86 0.65
CA TYR A 91 1.66 6.21 1.85
C TYR A 91 1.09 7.62 1.77
N GLY A 92 -0.07 7.77 2.37
CA GLY A 92 -0.73 9.05 2.53
C GLY A 92 -2.17 8.91 2.99
N MET A 93 -2.76 10.05 3.31
CA MET A 93 -4.12 10.15 3.84
C MET A 93 -4.79 11.42 3.30
N SER A 94 -6.11 11.48 3.38
CA SER A 94 -6.89 12.59 2.85
C SER A 94 -6.48 13.94 3.45
N GLU A 95 -6.11 13.93 4.73
CA GLU A 95 -5.62 15.08 5.49
C GLU A 95 -4.30 15.65 4.98
N CYS A 96 -3.62 14.92 4.07
CA CYS A 96 -2.35 15.31 3.43
C CYS A 96 -2.43 15.38 1.89
N SER A 97 -3.61 15.47 1.31
CA SER A 97 -3.94 15.71 -0.14
C SER A 97 -3.26 14.80 -1.19
N PRO A 98 -3.33 13.55 -1.15
CA PRO A 98 -3.28 12.44 -0.20
C PRO A 98 -1.88 11.81 -0.09
N LYS A 99 -0.78 12.50 -0.47
CA LYS A 99 0.55 11.90 -0.59
C LYS A 99 1.51 12.38 0.48
N ILE A 100 2.07 11.42 1.21
CA ILE A 100 3.18 11.61 2.15
C ILE A 100 4.46 11.02 1.56
N SER A 101 4.37 9.80 1.00
CA SER A 101 5.51 9.15 0.38
C SER A 101 5.18 8.48 -0.97
N VAL A 102 6.23 8.15 -1.72
CA VAL A 102 6.16 7.49 -3.02
C VAL A 102 7.19 6.35 -3.08
N PRO A 103 6.85 5.21 -3.70
CA PRO A 103 7.75 4.08 -3.78
C PRO A 103 8.97 4.36 -4.67
N ASP A 104 10.10 3.79 -4.30
CA ASP A 104 11.27 3.68 -5.17
C ASP A 104 11.32 2.30 -5.83
N TYR A 105 11.00 2.25 -7.11
CA TYR A 105 10.98 0.99 -7.88
C TYR A 105 12.35 0.43 -8.21
N THR A 106 13.44 1.15 -7.91
CA THR A 106 14.81 0.70 -8.15
C THR A 106 15.38 -0.08 -6.98
N ARG A 107 14.79 0.07 -5.78
CA ARG A 107 15.24 -0.50 -4.52
C ARG A 107 14.37 -1.68 -4.11
N ARG A 108 14.74 -2.87 -4.62
CA ARG A 108 14.04 -4.12 -4.27
C ARG A 108 14.16 -4.51 -2.80
N ASP A 109 15.30 -4.20 -2.21
CA ASP A 109 15.59 -4.41 -0.80
C ASP A 109 14.74 -3.55 0.16
N LYS A 110 14.02 -2.55 -0.39
CA LYS A 110 13.15 -1.63 0.36
C LYS A 110 11.65 -1.80 0.03
N MET A 111 11.26 -2.93 -0.55
CA MET A 111 9.87 -3.14 -0.98
C MET A 111 8.85 -3.16 0.17
N ALA A 112 9.27 -3.51 1.38
CA ALA A 112 8.45 -3.43 2.59
C ALA A 112 8.19 -1.98 3.04
N SER A 113 8.99 -1.01 2.57
CA SER A 113 8.78 0.41 2.86
C SER A 113 7.65 1.01 2.02
N VAL A 114 7.14 2.15 2.47
CA VAL A 114 6.23 2.98 1.66
C VAL A 114 6.98 4.04 0.84
N GLY A 115 8.31 3.90 0.76
CA GLY A 115 9.20 4.71 -0.06
C GLY A 115 9.68 5.99 0.59
N HIS A 116 10.13 6.92 -0.25
CA HIS A 116 10.65 8.22 0.19
C HIS A 116 9.56 9.27 0.33
N LEU A 117 9.79 10.24 1.22
CA LEU A 117 8.90 11.39 1.39
C LEU A 117 8.81 12.21 0.09
N VAL A 118 7.62 12.72 -0.22
CA VAL A 118 7.48 13.67 -1.32
C VAL A 118 8.15 15.01 -0.99
N THR A 119 8.59 15.73 -2.00
CA THR A 119 9.25 17.03 -1.86
C THR A 119 8.41 17.99 -1.01
N GLY A 120 9.04 18.58 0.00
CA GLY A 120 8.39 19.50 0.94
C GLY A 120 7.57 18.83 2.05
N CYS A 121 7.58 17.51 2.10
CA CYS A 121 7.02 16.74 3.21
C CYS A 121 8.11 16.42 4.22
N HIS A 122 7.84 16.63 5.48
CA HIS A 122 8.71 16.32 6.61
C HIS A 122 7.97 15.36 7.54
N VAL A 123 8.71 14.42 8.11
CA VAL A 123 8.20 13.44 9.08
C VAL A 123 9.03 13.54 10.36
N ARG A 124 8.36 13.43 11.49
CA ARG A 124 8.98 13.11 12.79
C ARG A 124 8.25 11.93 13.42
N ILE A 125 8.95 11.19 14.25
CA ILE A 125 8.37 10.08 15.01
C ILE A 125 8.28 10.51 16.48
N VAL A 126 7.06 10.48 17.02
CA VAL A 126 6.79 10.84 18.42
C VAL A 126 6.02 9.70 19.07
N ASP A 127 6.61 9.05 20.06
CA ASP A 127 6.06 7.84 20.71
C ASP A 127 5.66 6.76 19.71
N GLY A 128 6.48 6.58 18.65
CA GLY A 128 6.23 5.64 17.57
C GLY A 128 5.23 6.12 16.51
N GLU A 129 4.49 7.21 16.74
CA GLU A 129 3.55 7.79 15.81
C GLU A 129 4.25 8.65 14.75
N ILE A 130 3.86 8.44 13.50
CA ILE A 130 4.28 9.27 12.37
C ILE A 130 3.53 10.60 12.44
N GLN A 131 4.26 11.70 12.59
CA GLN A 131 3.72 13.04 12.44
C GLN A 131 4.28 13.71 11.20
N VAL A 132 3.41 14.41 10.45
CA VAL A 132 3.73 14.96 9.13
C VAL A 132 3.56 16.48 9.12
N LYS A 133 4.53 17.18 8.52
CA LYS A 133 4.44 18.61 8.22
C LYS A 133 4.70 18.84 6.73
N SER A 134 3.73 19.42 6.06
CA SER A 134 3.78 19.63 4.60
C SER A 134 2.83 20.76 4.21
N PRO A 135 3.08 21.49 3.12
CA PRO A 135 2.11 22.42 2.53
C PRO A 135 0.79 21.77 2.12
N SER A 136 0.76 20.44 1.97
CA SER A 136 -0.42 19.66 1.61
C SER A 136 -1.28 19.23 2.80
N VAL A 137 -0.86 19.49 4.04
CA VAL A 137 -1.69 19.24 5.23
C VAL A 137 -2.93 20.11 5.18
N MET A 138 -4.08 19.52 5.51
CA MET A 138 -5.37 20.19 5.58
C MET A 138 -5.34 21.39 6.54
N MET A 139 -6.23 22.35 6.35
CA MET A 139 -6.43 23.45 7.28
C MET A 139 -7.17 23.01 8.56
N GLY A 140 -7.93 21.94 8.49
CA GLY A 140 -8.70 21.36 9.58
C GLY A 140 -9.94 20.62 9.08
N TYR A 141 -10.66 20.02 10.02
CA TYR A 141 -11.96 19.40 9.76
C TYR A 141 -13.07 20.46 9.70
N TYR A 142 -14.00 20.28 8.77
CA TYR A 142 -15.08 21.24 8.57
C TYR A 142 -16.02 21.29 9.79
N ASN A 143 -16.18 22.48 10.38
CA ASN A 143 -17.00 22.74 11.58
C ASN A 143 -16.64 21.86 12.81
N ASP A 144 -15.39 21.39 12.91
CA ASP A 144 -14.91 20.58 14.03
C ASP A 144 -13.51 21.06 14.47
N GLU A 145 -13.49 22.12 15.30
CA GLU A 145 -12.24 22.67 15.81
C GLU A 145 -11.57 21.75 16.84
N GLU A 146 -12.37 20.99 17.60
CA GLU A 146 -11.83 20.10 18.63
C GLU A 146 -11.06 18.95 17.97
N LEU A 147 -11.67 18.27 17.01
CA LEU A 147 -11.01 17.22 16.26
C LEU A 147 -9.80 17.76 15.45
N THR A 148 -9.88 19.00 14.98
CA THR A 148 -8.76 19.66 14.30
C THR A 148 -7.57 19.85 15.26
N LYS A 149 -7.80 20.29 16.49
CA LYS A 149 -6.76 20.46 17.51
C LYS A 149 -6.16 19.14 17.98
N GLU A 150 -6.93 18.07 17.95
CA GLU A 150 -6.42 16.72 18.22
C GLU A 150 -5.54 16.20 17.07
N ALA A 151 -5.92 16.51 15.83
CA ALA A 151 -5.22 16.03 14.63
C ALA A 151 -3.97 16.86 14.29
N ILE A 152 -3.95 18.15 14.59
CA ILE A 152 -2.85 19.06 14.23
C ILE A 152 -2.30 19.70 15.49
N THR A 153 -1.01 19.48 15.76
CA THR A 153 -0.31 20.08 16.91
C THR A 153 -0.20 21.59 16.76
N GLU A 154 0.04 22.31 17.89
CA GLU A 154 0.20 23.76 17.89
C GLU A 154 1.35 24.24 16.98
N ASP A 155 2.41 23.44 16.82
CA ASP A 155 3.53 23.70 15.92
C ASP A 155 3.29 23.21 14.47
N GLY A 156 2.05 22.80 14.14
CA GLY A 156 1.57 22.53 12.79
C GLY A 156 1.95 21.17 12.21
N TRP A 157 2.13 20.14 13.04
CA TRP A 157 2.31 18.75 12.61
C TRP A 157 0.97 18.01 12.65
N LEU A 158 0.66 17.30 11.58
CA LEU A 158 -0.46 16.38 11.51
C LEU A 158 -0.10 15.08 12.21
N CYS A 159 -0.86 14.71 13.24
CA CYS A 159 -0.81 13.41 13.89
C CYS A 159 -1.56 12.40 13.01
N THR A 160 -0.84 11.46 12.39
CA THR A 160 -1.47 10.56 11.41
C THR A 160 -2.25 9.43 12.07
N GLY A 161 -1.96 9.11 13.32
CA GLY A 161 -2.45 7.92 14.01
C GLY A 161 -1.80 6.62 13.51
N ASP A 162 -0.89 6.70 12.56
CA ASP A 162 -0.13 5.56 12.06
C ASP A 162 1.23 5.47 12.78
N LEU A 163 1.64 4.25 13.09
CA LEU A 163 2.93 3.95 13.70
C LEU A 163 3.93 3.59 12.64
N GLY A 164 5.19 3.96 12.86
CA GLY A 164 6.25 3.64 11.92
C GLY A 164 7.60 4.25 12.27
N TYR A 165 8.52 4.12 11.36
CA TYR A 165 9.88 4.66 11.48
C TYR A 165 10.46 5.02 10.12
N VAL A 166 11.53 5.79 10.15
CA VAL A 166 12.36 6.10 8.97
C VAL A 166 13.71 5.42 9.17
N ASP A 167 14.20 4.72 8.15
CA ASP A 167 15.50 4.08 8.22
C ASP A 167 16.67 5.05 7.88
N ASP A 168 17.91 4.54 7.96
CA ASP A 168 19.13 5.32 7.71
C ASP A 168 19.27 5.82 6.26
N GLU A 169 18.43 5.32 5.36
CA GLU A 169 18.40 5.69 3.94
C GLU A 169 17.16 6.52 3.57
N ASP A 170 16.47 7.09 4.57
CA ASP A 170 15.27 7.92 4.42
C ASP A 170 14.06 7.19 3.83
N PHE A 171 13.95 5.86 3.99
CA PHE A 171 12.75 5.12 3.67
C PHE A 171 11.79 5.07 4.85
N LEU A 172 10.51 5.37 4.60
CA LEU A 172 9.45 5.32 5.61
C LEU A 172 8.82 3.92 5.66
N TYR A 173 8.65 3.39 6.87
CA TYR A 173 8.01 2.11 7.15
C TYR A 173 6.80 2.30 8.05
N LEU A 174 5.75 1.51 7.83
CA LEU A 174 4.54 1.49 8.65
C LEU A 174 4.51 0.22 9.51
N ASN A 175 4.13 0.38 10.80
CA ASN A 175 4.06 -0.70 11.77
C ASN A 175 2.63 -0.98 12.28
N GLY A 176 1.63 -0.24 11.76
CA GLY A 176 0.25 -0.38 12.16
C GLY A 176 -0.40 0.93 12.57
N ARG A 177 -1.56 0.84 13.23
CA ARG A 177 -2.33 1.99 13.71
C ARG A 177 -2.31 2.10 15.23
N LYS A 178 -2.06 3.30 15.74
CA LYS A 178 -2.00 3.59 17.19
C LYS A 178 -3.28 3.16 17.92
N LYS A 179 -4.44 3.46 17.35
CA LYS A 179 -5.75 3.11 17.94
C LYS A 179 -6.13 1.64 17.85
N ASN A 180 -5.43 0.87 17.01
CA ASN A 180 -5.69 -0.56 16.83
C ASN A 180 -4.77 -1.42 17.72
N LEU A 181 -3.79 -0.82 18.41
CA LEU A 181 -2.86 -1.57 19.25
C LEU A 181 -3.61 -2.36 20.32
N ILE A 182 -3.29 -3.64 20.41
CA ILE A 182 -3.71 -4.51 21.50
C ILE A 182 -2.66 -4.40 22.61
N ILE A 183 -3.10 -3.95 23.78
CA ILE A 183 -2.24 -3.86 24.95
C ILE A 183 -2.36 -5.17 25.71
N LEU A 184 -1.29 -5.96 25.69
CA LEU A 184 -1.24 -7.21 26.43
C LEU A 184 -1.15 -6.96 27.94
N SER A 185 -1.47 -7.99 28.74
CA SER A 185 -1.44 -7.90 30.22
C SER A 185 -0.05 -7.61 30.79
N ASN A 186 1.01 -7.85 30.05
CA ASN A 186 2.39 -7.52 30.38
C ASN A 186 2.79 -6.08 29.97
N GLY A 187 1.85 -5.28 29.39
CA GLY A 187 2.09 -3.93 28.91
C GLY A 187 2.70 -3.84 27.50
N GLU A 188 2.88 -4.95 26.81
CA GLU A 188 3.39 -4.96 25.44
C GLU A 188 2.30 -4.58 24.45
N ASN A 189 2.66 -3.73 23.46
CA ASN A 189 1.76 -3.29 22.40
C ASN A 189 1.94 -4.18 21.17
N VAL A 190 0.86 -4.79 20.70
CA VAL A 190 0.86 -5.65 19.52
C VAL A 190 -0.08 -5.03 18.47
N SER A 191 0.42 -4.88 17.25
CA SER A 191 -0.41 -4.47 16.10
C SER A 191 -1.14 -5.69 15.55
N PRO A 192 -2.49 -5.66 15.48
CA PRO A 192 -3.27 -6.68 14.80
C PRO A 192 -2.80 -6.92 13.37
N GLU A 193 -2.51 -5.85 12.66
CA GLU A 193 -2.07 -5.90 11.27
C GLU A 193 -0.76 -6.68 11.09
N MET A 194 0.15 -6.63 12.07
CA MET A 194 1.38 -7.44 12.03
C MET A 194 1.09 -8.93 12.15
N ILE A 195 0.13 -9.30 13.00
CA ILE A 195 -0.29 -10.69 13.15
C ILE A 195 -1.01 -11.17 11.89
N GLU A 196 -1.97 -10.39 11.39
CA GLU A 196 -2.72 -10.69 10.17
C GLU A 196 -1.77 -10.89 8.97
N ASN A 197 -0.81 -10.00 8.78
CA ASN A 197 0.19 -10.09 7.73
C ASN A 197 1.08 -11.34 7.84
N TYR A 198 1.39 -11.80 9.06
CA TYR A 198 2.17 -13.01 9.26
C TYR A 198 1.46 -14.26 8.73
N PHE A 199 0.13 -14.31 8.83
CA PHE A 199 -0.69 -15.42 8.35
C PHE A 199 -1.12 -15.31 6.89
N ASP A 200 -0.96 -14.14 6.25
CA ASP A 200 -1.31 -13.93 4.82
C ASP A 200 -0.52 -14.85 3.88
N GLU A 201 0.60 -15.39 4.36
CA GLU A 201 1.46 -16.34 3.64
C GLU A 201 1.06 -17.81 3.84
N ASP A 202 0.21 -18.12 4.82
CA ASP A 202 -0.21 -19.49 5.09
C ASP A 202 -1.28 -19.93 4.08
N ARG A 203 -0.99 -21.03 3.38
CA ARG A 203 -1.91 -21.59 2.35
C ARG A 203 -3.19 -22.19 2.93
N LEU A 204 -3.22 -22.45 4.23
CA LEU A 204 -4.37 -23.04 4.94
C LEU A 204 -5.29 -21.95 5.53
N VAL A 205 -4.79 -20.73 5.66
CA VAL A 205 -5.54 -19.57 6.16
C VAL A 205 -6.05 -18.77 4.98
N GLN A 206 -7.36 -18.60 4.89
CA GLN A 206 -7.99 -17.80 3.84
C GLN A 206 -8.08 -16.34 4.24
N ASP A 207 -8.53 -16.08 5.45
CA ASP A 207 -8.59 -14.77 6.09
C ASP A 207 -8.41 -14.93 7.60
N ILE A 208 -7.73 -13.96 8.21
CA ILE A 208 -7.58 -13.83 9.65
C ILE A 208 -7.95 -12.39 10.05
N ILE A 209 -8.63 -12.26 11.15
CA ILE A 209 -8.96 -10.98 11.80
C ILE A 209 -8.56 -11.09 13.26
N VAL A 210 -7.72 -10.17 13.73
CA VAL A 210 -7.21 -10.10 15.10
C VAL A 210 -7.88 -8.98 15.88
#